data_64047dd2fb460368ff53ceacd596c42f
#
_entry.id   64047dd2fb460368ff53ceacd596c42f
#
_cell.length_a   1.000
_cell.length_b   1.000
_cell.length_c   1.000
_cell.angle_alpha   90.00
_cell.angle_beta   90.00
_cell.angle_gamma   90.00
#
_symmetry.space_group_name_H-M   'P 1'
#
loop_
_entity.id
_entity.type
_entity.pdbx_description
1 polymer ?
#
loop_
_entity_poly.entity_id
_entity_poly.type
_entity_poly.pdbx_seq_one_letter_code
_entity_poly.pdbx_strand_id
1 'polypeptide(L)'
;MNKKEVGEIRRRFKLERNNISHIYGCYVNSAKEIVSYIDESVTMLTQEETEKYLSLLRKSLSGTLGRNLMSLSFATKQVMDSDEVRLLSALRKSELSDAALRDEFYKCIIDAVTPDESGYVILLAFDIYDVPHYGRDGSPDDNDRDVFKYMVCCLCPVKTGKAQFGYSPDDKRFQNFPGGQLVAAPELGFMYPSFDERSTNIYNALFYSRNVNEDHQDFIDAVFKTQVPMPAGAQQETFIDVMTGTLDKECSLSLMQGVHTELMERISVHKESRDPEPLSISPEDMAEILENHGVSAEQAEACEEKCREEFGEDAELSPANIIDSRHFKLETPEVKISVDPQHVHLVETRVIDGRRYILIPADNGVELNGMSVSID
;
A
#
# COMPACT_ATOMS: atom_id res chain seq x y z
N MET A 1 2.33 -12.99 1.11
CA MET A 1 1.57 -12.98 -0.20
C MET A 1 2.37 -12.32 -1.28
N ASN A 2 2.36 -12.86 -2.47
CA ASN A 2 2.96 -12.25 -3.65
C ASN A 2 1.91 -11.60 -4.58
N LYS A 3 2.37 -10.93 -5.63
CA LYS A 3 1.51 -10.16 -6.55
C LYS A 3 0.46 -11.02 -7.29
N LYS A 4 0.78 -12.29 -7.60
CA LYS A 4 -0.16 -13.19 -8.27
C LYS A 4 -1.28 -13.60 -7.31
N GLU A 5 -0.94 -13.91 -6.07
CA GLU A 5 -1.87 -14.30 -5.01
C GLU A 5 -2.82 -13.15 -4.65
N VAL A 6 -2.28 -11.93 -4.43
CA VAL A 6 -3.12 -10.74 -4.27
C VAL A 6 -4.06 -10.54 -5.44
N GLY A 7 -3.55 -10.71 -6.67
CA GLY A 7 -4.34 -10.61 -7.89
C GLY A 7 -5.42 -11.68 -8.00
N GLU A 8 -5.16 -12.90 -7.49
CA GLU A 8 -6.10 -14.00 -7.44
C GLU A 8 -7.26 -13.70 -6.50
N ILE A 9 -6.95 -13.29 -5.26
CA ILE A 9 -7.98 -12.93 -4.27
C ILE A 9 -8.77 -11.69 -4.73
N ARG A 10 -8.13 -10.66 -5.28
CA ARG A 10 -8.84 -9.49 -5.80
C ARG A 10 -9.84 -9.81 -6.91
N ARG A 11 -9.60 -10.85 -7.71
CA ARG A 11 -10.55 -11.30 -8.74
C ARG A 11 -11.81 -11.94 -8.17
N ARG A 12 -11.78 -12.35 -6.88
CA ARG A 12 -12.94 -12.87 -6.17
C ARG A 12 -14.02 -11.80 -5.99
N PHE A 13 -13.63 -10.54 -5.76
CA PHE A 13 -14.55 -9.42 -5.55
C PHE A 13 -15.23 -8.95 -6.85
N LYS A 14 -15.79 -9.90 -7.60
CA LYS A 14 -16.68 -9.68 -8.73
C LYS A 14 -17.98 -10.45 -8.48
N LEU A 15 -19.10 -9.96 -8.98
CA LEU A 15 -20.43 -10.55 -8.76
C LEU A 15 -20.47 -12.07 -9.01
N GLU A 16 -19.81 -12.51 -10.06
CA GLU A 16 -19.87 -13.90 -10.53
C GLU A 16 -18.82 -14.82 -9.89
N ARG A 17 -17.95 -14.30 -9.01
CA ARG A 17 -16.76 -15.02 -8.54
C ARG A 17 -16.60 -15.11 -7.05
N ASN A 18 -17.48 -14.46 -6.27
CA ASN A 18 -17.42 -14.50 -4.81
C ASN A 18 -18.46 -15.47 -4.24
N ASN A 19 -18.23 -15.89 -3.00
CA ASN A 19 -19.17 -16.64 -2.17
C ASN A 19 -19.60 -15.81 -0.94
N ILE A 20 -19.51 -14.48 -1.05
CA ILE A 20 -19.91 -13.56 0.01
C ILE A 20 -21.45 -13.59 0.11
N SER A 21 -21.96 -14.01 1.25
CA SER A 21 -23.41 -14.08 1.51
C SER A 21 -23.95 -12.80 2.13
N HIS A 22 -23.16 -12.14 2.98
CA HIS A 22 -23.53 -10.94 3.73
C HIS A 22 -22.41 -9.91 3.73
N ILE A 23 -22.80 -8.64 3.76
CA ILE A 23 -21.95 -7.50 4.05
C ILE A 23 -22.34 -6.98 5.42
N TYR A 24 -21.43 -7.04 6.36
CA TYR A 24 -21.59 -6.49 7.70
C TYR A 24 -20.83 -5.18 7.84
N GLY A 25 -21.24 -4.38 8.81
CA GLY A 25 -20.52 -3.14 9.10
C GLY A 25 -21.28 -2.22 10.05
N CYS A 26 -20.74 -1.03 10.22
CA CYS A 26 -21.42 0.05 10.93
C CYS A 26 -20.95 1.42 10.41
N TYR A 27 -21.83 2.41 10.53
CA TYR A 27 -21.50 3.80 10.34
C TYR A 27 -21.19 4.45 11.69
N VAL A 28 -20.01 5.04 11.81
CA VAL A 28 -19.50 5.71 13.01
C VAL A 28 -19.41 7.22 12.74
N ASN A 29 -20.02 8.03 13.61
CA ASN A 29 -19.99 9.49 13.49
C ASN A 29 -18.69 10.10 14.07
N SER A 30 -18.55 11.42 13.96
CA SER A 30 -17.41 12.16 14.51
C SER A 30 -17.27 12.11 16.05
N ALA A 31 -18.34 11.74 16.75
CA ALA A 31 -18.33 11.54 18.21
C ALA A 31 -17.96 10.11 18.62
N LYS A 32 -17.48 9.27 17.68
CA LYS A 32 -17.17 7.85 17.88
C LYS A 32 -18.38 7.00 18.28
N GLU A 33 -19.59 7.39 17.88
CA GLU A 33 -20.83 6.63 18.15
C GLU A 33 -21.26 5.87 16.90
N ILE A 34 -21.72 4.63 17.08
CA ILE A 34 -22.35 3.87 16.01
C ILE A 34 -23.74 4.44 15.76
N VAL A 35 -23.92 5.02 14.58
CA VAL A 35 -25.20 5.60 14.14
C VAL A 35 -26.13 4.54 13.58
N SER A 36 -25.59 3.60 12.82
CA SER A 36 -26.33 2.50 12.22
C SER A 36 -25.46 1.29 11.97
N TYR A 37 -26.05 0.12 12.04
CA TYR A 37 -25.42 -1.13 11.63
C TYR A 37 -25.77 -1.44 10.17
N ILE A 38 -24.87 -2.16 9.52
CA ILE A 38 -25.03 -2.71 8.18
C ILE A 38 -25.05 -4.24 8.34
N ASP A 39 -26.13 -4.87 7.93
CA ASP A 39 -26.29 -6.33 7.89
C ASP A 39 -27.10 -6.66 6.64
N GLU A 40 -26.41 -6.66 5.50
CA GLU A 40 -27.02 -6.74 4.18
C GLU A 40 -26.75 -8.11 3.56
N SER A 41 -27.81 -8.85 3.29
CA SER A 41 -27.72 -10.06 2.50
C SER A 41 -27.48 -9.71 1.02
N VAL A 42 -26.38 -10.22 0.44
CA VAL A 42 -26.04 -9.97 -0.96
C VAL A 42 -27.16 -10.36 -1.93
N THR A 43 -27.94 -11.39 -1.56
CA THR A 43 -29.08 -11.84 -2.38
C THR A 43 -30.27 -10.88 -2.38
N MET A 44 -30.35 -9.95 -1.41
CA MET A 44 -31.41 -8.96 -1.27
C MET A 44 -31.03 -7.59 -1.83
N LEU A 45 -29.74 -7.35 -2.04
CA LEU A 45 -29.24 -6.13 -2.64
C LEU A 45 -29.47 -6.11 -4.16
N THR A 46 -29.58 -4.92 -4.72
CA THR A 46 -29.51 -4.74 -6.16
C THR A 46 -28.10 -5.05 -6.66
N GLN A 47 -27.98 -5.40 -7.95
CA GLN A 47 -26.69 -5.63 -8.55
C GLN A 47 -25.74 -4.42 -8.39
N GLU A 48 -26.27 -3.20 -8.57
CA GLU A 48 -25.49 -1.97 -8.46
C GLU A 48 -24.97 -1.74 -7.01
N GLU A 49 -25.78 -1.99 -6.00
CA GLU A 49 -25.37 -1.89 -4.59
C GLU A 49 -24.32 -2.93 -4.25
N THR A 50 -24.53 -4.18 -4.68
CA THR A 50 -23.56 -5.26 -4.49
C THR A 50 -22.21 -4.90 -5.13
N GLU A 51 -22.21 -4.42 -6.37
CA GLU A 51 -20.99 -4.00 -7.07
C GLU A 51 -20.25 -2.88 -6.32
N LYS A 52 -20.96 -1.93 -5.72
CA LYS A 52 -20.37 -0.85 -4.91
C LYS A 52 -19.69 -1.39 -3.66
N TYR A 53 -20.35 -2.25 -2.89
CA TYR A 53 -19.73 -2.89 -1.72
C TYR A 53 -18.51 -3.71 -2.10
N LEU A 54 -18.64 -4.58 -3.09
CA LEU A 54 -17.51 -5.39 -3.59
C LEU A 54 -16.34 -4.52 -4.10
N SER A 55 -16.65 -3.38 -4.74
CA SER A 55 -15.63 -2.44 -5.20
C SER A 55 -14.86 -1.80 -4.04
N LEU A 56 -15.53 -1.44 -2.94
CA LEU A 56 -14.88 -0.90 -1.75
C LEU A 56 -13.96 -1.96 -1.11
N LEU A 57 -14.47 -3.15 -0.86
CA LEU A 57 -13.68 -4.26 -0.31
C LEU A 57 -12.48 -4.62 -1.22
N ARG A 58 -12.69 -4.66 -2.54
CA ARG A 58 -11.62 -4.91 -3.51
C ARG A 58 -10.52 -3.83 -3.49
N LYS A 59 -10.90 -2.57 -3.21
CA LYS A 59 -9.93 -1.47 -3.13
C LYS A 59 -8.99 -1.62 -1.94
N SER A 60 -9.44 -2.19 -0.82
CA SER A 60 -8.57 -2.48 0.33
C SER A 60 -7.55 -3.60 0.08
N LEU A 61 -7.61 -4.26 -1.08
CA LEU A 61 -6.62 -5.22 -1.55
C LEU A 61 -5.85 -4.69 -2.77
N SER A 62 -5.81 -3.36 -2.98
CA SER A 62 -5.19 -2.76 -4.16
C SER A 62 -4.03 -1.86 -3.80
N GLY A 63 -3.06 -1.77 -4.69
CA GLY A 63 -1.83 -1.02 -4.48
C GLY A 63 -0.60 -1.87 -4.75
N THR A 64 0.52 -1.40 -4.26
CA THR A 64 1.82 -2.07 -4.42
C THR A 64 2.17 -2.77 -3.12
N LEU A 65 2.60 -4.03 -3.22
CA LEU A 65 3.16 -4.79 -2.08
C LEU A 65 4.41 -4.08 -1.55
N GLY A 66 4.58 -4.09 -0.23
CA GLY A 66 5.64 -3.35 0.45
C GLY A 66 5.43 -1.84 0.49
N ARG A 67 4.29 -1.33 0.00
CA ARG A 67 3.96 0.10 0.00
C ARG A 67 2.54 0.39 0.53
N ASN A 68 1.51 0.08 -0.27
CA ASN A 68 0.10 0.19 0.16
C ASN A 68 -0.39 -1.08 0.84
N LEU A 69 0.15 -2.22 0.42
CA LEU A 69 -0.17 -3.54 0.94
C LEU A 69 1.05 -4.06 1.69
N MET A 70 0.91 -4.22 2.98
CA MET A 70 1.97 -4.66 3.90
C MET A 70 1.58 -5.99 4.53
N SER A 71 2.53 -6.91 4.63
CA SER A 71 2.35 -8.15 5.36
C SER A 71 2.60 -7.89 6.85
N LEU A 72 1.60 -8.16 7.67
CA LEU A 72 1.73 -8.12 9.14
C LEU A 72 1.93 -9.54 9.63
N SER A 73 3.04 -9.78 10.32
CA SER A 73 3.37 -11.10 10.84
C SER A 73 3.09 -11.20 12.34
N PHE A 74 2.58 -12.35 12.76
CA PHE A 74 2.30 -12.67 14.14
C PHE A 74 3.30 -13.69 14.67
N ALA A 75 3.92 -13.39 15.79
CA ALA A 75 4.74 -14.39 16.48
C ALA A 75 3.86 -15.58 16.92
N THR A 76 4.44 -16.77 16.97
CA THR A 76 3.73 -18.01 17.39
C THR A 76 3.00 -17.84 18.72
N LYS A 77 3.62 -17.16 19.68
CA LYS A 77 3.00 -16.85 20.97
C LYS A 77 1.75 -15.97 20.83
N GLN A 78 1.75 -15.00 19.91
CA GLN A 78 0.59 -14.13 19.66
C GLN A 78 -0.58 -14.92 19.07
N VAL A 79 -0.32 -15.83 18.13
CA VAL A 79 -1.35 -16.67 17.53
C VAL A 79 -2.01 -17.57 18.58
N MET A 80 -1.25 -18.00 19.60
CA MET A 80 -1.77 -18.86 20.66
C MET A 80 -2.47 -18.11 21.79
N ASP A 81 -1.97 -16.95 22.20
CA ASP A 81 -2.30 -16.34 23.49
C ASP A 81 -2.85 -14.90 23.41
N SER A 82 -2.76 -14.18 22.25
CA SER A 82 -3.26 -12.80 22.19
C SER A 82 -4.79 -12.75 22.02
N ASP A 83 -5.41 -11.78 22.68
CA ASP A 83 -6.85 -11.58 22.61
C ASP A 83 -7.27 -11.08 21.22
N GLU A 84 -6.43 -10.27 20.58
CA GLU A 84 -6.65 -9.71 19.25
C GLU A 84 -6.70 -10.82 18.18
N VAL A 85 -5.71 -11.71 18.14
CA VAL A 85 -5.70 -12.83 17.19
C VAL A 85 -6.82 -13.81 17.51
N ARG A 86 -7.17 -13.98 18.80
CA ARG A 86 -8.31 -14.80 19.24
C ARG A 86 -9.63 -14.25 18.71
N LEU A 87 -9.83 -12.92 18.78
CA LEU A 87 -11.00 -12.24 18.23
C LEU A 87 -11.09 -12.40 16.72
N LEU A 88 -9.98 -12.14 15.98
CA LEU A 88 -9.92 -12.34 14.53
C LEU A 88 -10.22 -13.80 14.13
N SER A 89 -9.68 -14.76 14.88
CA SER A 89 -9.93 -16.19 14.65
C SER A 89 -11.37 -16.59 14.95
N ALA A 90 -11.99 -16.01 15.99
CA ALA A 90 -13.40 -16.25 16.35
C ALA A 90 -14.33 -15.66 15.28
N LEU A 91 -14.08 -14.43 14.81
CA LEU A 91 -14.82 -13.81 13.72
C LEU A 91 -14.76 -14.65 12.43
N ARG A 92 -13.56 -15.13 12.09
CA ARG A 92 -13.38 -16.03 10.94
C ARG A 92 -14.13 -17.36 11.11
N LYS A 93 -14.07 -17.98 12.30
CA LYS A 93 -14.73 -19.27 12.58
C LYS A 93 -16.24 -19.15 12.57
N SER A 94 -16.81 -18.05 13.05
CA SER A 94 -18.23 -17.76 12.99
C SER A 94 -18.72 -17.30 11.60
N GLU A 95 -17.80 -17.17 10.63
CA GLU A 95 -18.07 -16.62 9.30
C GLU A 95 -18.75 -15.24 9.38
N LEU A 96 -18.35 -14.45 10.40
CA LEU A 96 -18.91 -13.15 10.79
C LEU A 96 -20.37 -13.17 11.25
N SER A 97 -20.99 -14.33 11.47
CA SER A 97 -22.41 -14.43 11.85
C SER A 97 -22.69 -14.01 13.31
N ASP A 98 -21.70 -14.07 14.20
CA ASP A 98 -21.83 -13.71 15.61
C ASP A 98 -21.80 -12.18 15.80
N ALA A 99 -22.95 -11.60 16.17
CA ALA A 99 -23.10 -10.16 16.36
C ALA A 99 -22.27 -9.63 17.53
N ALA A 100 -22.12 -10.40 18.61
CA ALA A 100 -21.34 -9.96 19.77
C ALA A 100 -19.86 -9.83 19.45
N LEU A 101 -19.31 -10.77 18.66
CA LEU A 101 -17.92 -10.68 18.19
C LEU A 101 -17.72 -9.51 17.24
N ARG A 102 -18.70 -9.22 16.36
CA ARG A 102 -18.61 -8.04 15.48
C ARG A 102 -18.64 -6.75 16.29
N ASP A 103 -19.51 -6.65 17.30
CA ASP A 103 -19.59 -5.47 18.16
C ASP A 103 -18.30 -5.23 18.97
N GLU A 104 -17.69 -6.29 19.48
CA GLU A 104 -16.38 -6.23 20.14
C GLU A 104 -15.30 -5.72 19.18
N PHE A 105 -15.28 -6.25 17.97
CA PHE A 105 -14.35 -5.83 16.94
C PHE A 105 -14.55 -4.37 16.50
N TYR A 106 -15.81 -3.93 16.32
CA TYR A 106 -16.10 -2.53 15.99
C TYR A 106 -15.60 -1.59 17.09
N LYS A 107 -15.78 -1.94 18.36
CA LYS A 107 -15.27 -1.15 19.49
C LYS A 107 -13.76 -1.01 19.45
N CYS A 108 -13.02 -2.09 19.19
CA CYS A 108 -11.55 -2.01 19.07
C CYS A 108 -11.13 -0.99 18.00
N ILE A 109 -11.79 -0.99 16.85
CA ILE A 109 -11.50 -0.03 15.77
C ILE A 109 -11.91 1.39 16.18
N ILE A 110 -13.11 1.59 16.75
CA ILE A 110 -13.65 2.89 17.12
C ILE A 110 -12.78 3.57 18.18
N ASP A 111 -12.24 2.82 19.12
CA ASP A 111 -11.38 3.33 20.16
C ASP A 111 -10.04 3.82 19.57
N ALA A 112 -9.49 3.08 18.60
CA ALA A 112 -8.20 3.36 17.97
C ALA A 112 -8.25 4.45 16.88
N VAL A 113 -9.33 4.50 16.09
CA VAL A 113 -9.41 5.41 14.95
C VAL A 113 -10.07 6.73 15.35
N THR A 114 -9.43 7.83 14.98
CA THR A 114 -10.02 9.16 15.12
C THR A 114 -10.80 9.51 13.85
N PRO A 115 -12.13 9.69 13.95
CA PRO A 115 -12.95 10.00 12.77
C PRO A 115 -12.74 11.44 12.30
N ASP A 116 -12.87 11.65 10.99
CA ASP A 116 -13.04 12.96 10.40
C ASP A 116 -14.42 13.58 10.76
N GLU A 117 -14.69 14.83 10.31
CA GLU A 117 -15.92 15.56 10.60
C GLU A 117 -17.21 14.79 10.28
N SER A 118 -17.22 13.99 9.22
CA SER A 118 -18.39 13.19 8.80
C SER A 118 -18.33 11.73 9.23
N GLY A 119 -17.26 11.31 9.93
CA GLY A 119 -17.09 9.92 10.38
C GLY A 119 -16.69 8.96 9.27
N TYR A 120 -16.85 7.67 9.53
CA TYR A 120 -16.46 6.59 8.60
C TYR A 120 -17.40 5.38 8.69
N VAL A 121 -17.34 4.56 7.67
CA VAL A 121 -18.02 3.26 7.63
C VAL A 121 -16.97 2.16 7.76
N ILE A 122 -17.23 1.22 8.67
CA ILE A 122 -16.51 -0.06 8.75
C ILE A 122 -17.32 -1.06 7.94
N LEU A 123 -16.69 -1.75 6.99
CA LEU A 123 -17.29 -2.85 6.23
C LEU A 123 -16.52 -4.14 6.48
N LEU A 124 -17.25 -5.22 6.66
CA LEU A 124 -16.72 -6.58 6.82
C LEU A 124 -17.40 -7.51 5.82
N ALA A 125 -16.62 -8.38 5.21
CA ALA A 125 -17.14 -9.48 4.40
C ALA A 125 -16.31 -10.73 4.65
N PHE A 126 -16.98 -11.89 4.55
CA PHE A 126 -16.37 -13.20 4.63
C PHE A 126 -16.56 -13.92 3.29
N ASP A 127 -15.48 -14.50 2.75
CA ASP A 127 -15.54 -15.28 1.52
C ASP A 127 -14.91 -16.66 1.73
N ILE A 128 -15.43 -17.63 0.99
CA ILE A 128 -14.95 -18.99 0.94
C ILE A 128 -14.43 -19.23 -0.48
N TYR A 129 -13.15 -19.53 -0.60
CA TYR A 129 -12.51 -19.76 -1.87
C TYR A 129 -12.02 -21.19 -1.99
N ASP A 130 -12.62 -21.95 -2.88
CA ASP A 130 -12.12 -23.26 -3.30
C ASP A 130 -10.91 -23.04 -4.20
N VAL A 131 -9.72 -23.31 -3.67
CA VAL A 131 -8.45 -23.03 -4.37
C VAL A 131 -8.24 -24.08 -5.45
N PRO A 132 -8.21 -23.71 -6.75
CA PRO A 132 -8.01 -24.70 -7.80
C PRO A 132 -6.58 -25.21 -7.79
N HIS A 133 -6.40 -26.52 -7.69
CA HIS A 133 -5.13 -27.20 -7.91
C HIS A 133 -5.06 -27.68 -9.37
N TYR A 134 -3.88 -27.60 -9.96
CA TYR A 134 -3.62 -28.03 -11.31
C TYR A 134 -2.55 -29.14 -11.28
N GLY A 135 -2.85 -30.27 -11.87
CA GLY A 135 -1.90 -31.36 -12.07
C GLY A 135 -0.71 -30.94 -12.94
N ARG A 136 0.32 -31.74 -13.02
CA ARG A 136 1.52 -31.49 -13.86
C ARG A 136 1.20 -31.35 -15.36
N ASP A 137 0.06 -31.87 -15.79
CA ASP A 137 -0.47 -31.78 -17.15
C ASP A 137 -1.36 -30.54 -17.39
N GLY A 138 -1.53 -29.69 -16.36
CA GLY A 138 -2.38 -28.51 -16.43
C GLY A 138 -3.88 -28.80 -16.31
N SER A 139 -4.30 -30.02 -16.05
CA SER A 139 -5.69 -30.37 -15.76
C SER A 139 -6.05 -30.01 -14.32
N PRO A 140 -7.31 -29.61 -14.04
CA PRO A 140 -7.75 -29.43 -12.66
C PRO A 140 -7.68 -30.75 -11.88
N ASP A 141 -7.04 -30.73 -10.71
CA ASP A 141 -7.03 -31.87 -9.79
C ASP A 141 -8.19 -31.73 -8.81
N ASP A 142 -9.24 -32.52 -9.02
CA ASP A 142 -10.45 -32.48 -8.19
C ASP A 142 -10.32 -33.22 -6.85
N ASN A 143 -9.21 -33.92 -6.60
CA ASN A 143 -9.03 -34.76 -5.43
C ASN A 143 -8.40 -34.05 -4.24
N ASP A 144 -7.79 -32.88 -4.43
CA ASP A 144 -7.10 -32.11 -3.40
C ASP A 144 -7.58 -30.66 -3.46
N ARG A 145 -8.72 -30.37 -2.79
CA ARG A 145 -9.30 -29.03 -2.76
C ARG A 145 -8.98 -28.37 -1.43
N ASP A 146 -8.02 -27.46 -1.44
CA ASP A 146 -7.82 -26.56 -0.32
C ASP A 146 -8.92 -25.49 -0.31
N VAL A 147 -9.53 -25.30 0.86
CA VAL A 147 -10.55 -24.27 1.05
C VAL A 147 -9.95 -23.12 1.83
N PHE A 148 -9.79 -21.97 1.17
CA PHE A 148 -9.35 -20.74 1.81
C PHE A 148 -10.54 -19.95 2.33
N LYS A 149 -10.65 -19.87 3.66
CA LYS A 149 -11.67 -19.09 4.38
C LYS A 149 -11.04 -17.83 4.95
N TYR A 150 -11.52 -16.67 4.54
CA TYR A 150 -10.93 -15.39 4.94
C TYR A 150 -11.97 -14.30 5.10
N MET A 151 -11.62 -13.30 5.89
CA MET A 151 -12.40 -12.08 6.02
C MET A 151 -11.63 -10.89 5.48
N VAL A 152 -12.37 -9.91 4.97
CA VAL A 152 -11.83 -8.61 4.55
C VAL A 152 -12.57 -7.53 5.30
N CYS A 153 -11.80 -6.59 5.83
CA CYS A 153 -12.28 -5.37 6.47
C CYS A 153 -11.81 -4.16 5.68
N CYS A 154 -12.65 -3.13 5.59
CA CYS A 154 -12.21 -1.82 5.14
C CYS A 154 -12.89 -0.69 5.89
N LEU A 155 -12.15 0.39 6.12
CA LEU A 155 -12.61 1.64 6.70
C LEU A 155 -12.71 2.68 5.60
N CYS A 156 -13.91 3.17 5.39
CA CYS A 156 -14.23 4.12 4.33
C CYS A 156 -14.70 5.43 4.94
N PRO A 157 -13.97 6.55 4.75
CA PRO A 157 -14.44 7.86 5.20
C PRO A 157 -15.78 8.21 4.58
N VAL A 158 -16.62 8.87 5.35
CA VAL A 158 -17.85 9.49 4.84
C VAL A 158 -17.56 10.95 4.51
N LYS A 159 -18.02 11.39 3.34
CA LYS A 159 -17.85 12.78 2.88
C LYS A 159 -19.20 13.40 2.60
N THR A 160 -19.41 14.61 3.07
CA THR A 160 -20.62 15.37 2.74
C THR A 160 -20.54 15.82 1.27
N GLY A 161 -21.48 15.33 0.47
CA GLY A 161 -21.64 15.75 -0.92
C GLY A 161 -22.01 17.22 -1.01
N LYS A 162 -21.68 17.85 -2.12
CA LYS A 162 -22.12 19.25 -2.38
C LYS A 162 -23.62 19.27 -2.69
N ALA A 163 -24.29 20.27 -2.15
CA ALA A 163 -25.67 20.55 -2.56
C ALA A 163 -25.71 20.83 -4.08
N GLN A 164 -26.71 20.29 -4.74
CA GLN A 164 -26.90 20.41 -6.18
C GLN A 164 -28.24 21.08 -6.48
N PHE A 165 -28.24 22.03 -7.41
CA PHE A 165 -29.48 22.61 -7.92
C PHE A 165 -29.95 21.81 -9.12
N GLY A 166 -31.09 21.15 -9.00
CA GLY A 166 -31.61 20.24 -10.01
C GLY A 166 -33.11 20.25 -10.11
N TYR A 167 -33.66 19.57 -11.12
CA TYR A 167 -35.09 19.43 -11.31
C TYR A 167 -35.62 18.24 -10.49
N SER A 168 -36.66 18.48 -9.67
CA SER A 168 -37.40 17.43 -8.98
C SER A 168 -38.61 17.03 -9.83
N PRO A 169 -38.67 15.78 -10.34
CA PRO A 169 -39.85 15.29 -11.07
C PRO A 169 -41.10 15.27 -10.22
N ASP A 170 -40.95 14.96 -8.92
CA ASP A 170 -42.06 14.82 -7.96
C ASP A 170 -42.70 16.18 -7.67
N ASP A 171 -41.84 17.21 -7.44
CA ASP A 171 -42.30 18.56 -7.14
C ASP A 171 -42.52 19.41 -8.41
N LYS A 172 -42.16 18.89 -9.56
CA LYS A 172 -42.19 19.56 -10.89
C LYS A 172 -41.55 20.95 -10.90
N ARG A 173 -40.41 21.10 -10.16
CA ARG A 173 -39.68 22.37 -10.04
C ARG A 173 -38.18 22.15 -9.88
N PHE A 174 -37.43 23.19 -10.16
CA PHE A 174 -36.02 23.26 -9.81
C PHE A 174 -35.88 23.61 -8.32
N GLN A 175 -35.05 22.84 -7.61
CA GLN A 175 -34.76 23.07 -6.19
C GLN A 175 -33.36 22.61 -5.81
N ASN A 176 -32.89 23.04 -4.64
CA ASN A 176 -31.67 22.55 -4.07
C ASN A 176 -31.89 21.16 -3.48
N PHE A 177 -31.09 20.19 -3.93
CA PHE A 177 -30.96 18.91 -3.29
C PHE A 177 -29.79 19.03 -2.30
N PRO A 178 -30.01 18.78 -1.00
CA PRO A 178 -28.93 18.74 -0.03
C PRO A 178 -27.93 17.66 -0.44
N GLY A 179 -26.65 17.92 -0.26
CA GLY A 179 -25.63 16.91 -0.45
C GLY A 179 -25.84 15.76 0.53
N GLY A 180 -25.90 14.53 0.01
CA GLY A 180 -25.94 13.33 0.84
C GLY A 180 -24.59 13.00 1.46
N GLN A 181 -24.60 12.09 2.42
CA GLN A 181 -23.37 11.48 2.91
C GLN A 181 -22.92 10.39 1.93
N LEU A 182 -21.71 10.51 1.43
CA LEU A 182 -21.14 9.63 0.41
C LEU A 182 -19.97 8.83 1.01
N VAL A 183 -20.02 7.51 0.84
CA VAL A 183 -18.91 6.65 1.25
C VAL A 183 -17.78 6.80 0.24
N ALA A 184 -16.61 7.23 0.72
CA ALA A 184 -15.41 7.38 -0.10
C ALA A 184 -14.66 6.04 -0.24
N ALA A 185 -13.58 6.05 -1.04
CA ALA A 185 -12.70 4.89 -1.14
C ALA A 185 -12.02 4.61 0.21
N PRO A 186 -11.75 3.34 0.55
CA PRO A 186 -11.16 2.98 1.82
C PRO A 186 -9.81 3.68 2.05
N GLU A 187 -9.57 4.09 3.27
CA GLU A 187 -8.28 4.59 3.75
C GLU A 187 -7.46 3.49 4.38
N LEU A 188 -8.09 2.64 5.17
CA LEU A 188 -7.51 1.47 5.80
C LEU A 188 -8.29 0.23 5.42
N GLY A 189 -7.65 -0.90 5.53
CA GLY A 189 -8.30 -2.19 5.40
C GLY A 189 -7.33 -3.34 5.62
N PHE A 190 -7.86 -4.54 5.68
CA PHE A 190 -7.01 -5.74 5.79
C PHE A 190 -7.76 -6.98 5.32
N MET A 191 -7.00 -8.01 5.08
CA MET A 191 -7.46 -9.38 4.89
C MET A 191 -6.81 -10.29 5.93
N TYR A 192 -7.58 -11.15 6.56
CA TYR A 192 -7.10 -12.16 7.50
C TYR A 192 -7.84 -13.48 7.33
N PRO A 193 -7.12 -14.60 7.35
CA PRO A 193 -5.67 -14.76 7.30
C PRO A 193 -5.09 -14.41 5.93
N SER A 194 -3.77 -14.42 5.81
CA SER A 194 -3.07 -14.24 4.54
C SER A 194 -3.18 -15.48 3.66
N PHE A 195 -3.06 -15.28 2.33
CA PHE A 195 -3.10 -16.33 1.31
C PHE A 195 -1.69 -16.53 0.75
N ASP A 196 -0.85 -17.23 1.51
CA ASP A 196 0.55 -17.44 1.17
C ASP A 196 0.76 -18.83 0.56
N GLU A 197 1.54 -18.91 -0.51
CA GLU A 197 1.75 -20.15 -1.27
C GLU A 197 0.43 -20.84 -1.65
N ARG A 198 -0.59 -20.03 -1.93
CA ARG A 198 -1.96 -20.45 -2.23
C ARG A 198 -2.66 -21.25 -1.12
N SER A 199 -2.22 -21.08 0.11
CA SER A 199 -2.79 -21.74 1.28
C SER A 199 -3.11 -20.76 2.40
N THR A 200 -3.79 -21.23 3.45
CA THR A 200 -4.15 -20.40 4.60
C THR A 200 -2.95 -20.19 5.52
N ASN A 201 -2.51 -18.95 5.68
CA ASN A 201 -1.48 -18.59 6.64
C ASN A 201 -2.05 -17.72 7.78
N ILE A 202 -2.33 -18.34 8.93
CA ILE A 202 -2.88 -17.68 10.12
C ILE A 202 -1.87 -16.82 10.88
N TYR A 203 -0.58 -16.94 10.53
CA TYR A 203 0.50 -16.15 11.12
C TYR A 203 0.69 -14.81 10.44
N ASN A 204 -0.06 -14.54 9.37
CA ASN A 204 0.04 -13.29 8.62
C ASN A 204 -1.35 -12.71 8.31
N ALA A 205 -1.40 -11.39 8.25
CA ALA A 205 -2.49 -10.61 7.66
C ALA A 205 -1.96 -9.71 6.55
N LEU A 206 -2.78 -9.40 5.56
CA LEU A 206 -2.46 -8.40 4.55
C LEU A 206 -3.14 -7.09 4.94
N PHE A 207 -2.37 -6.08 5.30
CA PHE A 207 -2.84 -4.76 5.69
C PHE A 207 -2.76 -3.78 4.52
N TYR A 208 -3.77 -2.95 4.38
CA TYR A 208 -3.84 -1.90 3.37
C TYR A 208 -3.89 -0.53 4.01
N SER A 209 -3.00 0.36 3.59
CA SER A 209 -3.09 1.80 3.84
C SER A 209 -3.11 2.57 2.52
N ARG A 210 -4.02 3.52 2.42
CA ARG A 210 -4.06 4.45 1.30
C ARG A 210 -2.95 5.49 1.39
N ASN A 211 -2.69 5.99 2.60
CA ASN A 211 -1.60 6.91 2.88
C ASN A 211 -0.34 6.12 3.23
N VAL A 212 0.62 6.11 2.33
CA VAL A 212 1.88 5.36 2.48
C VAL A 212 2.89 6.03 3.43
N ASN A 213 2.56 7.20 3.97
CA ASN A 213 3.40 7.97 4.87
C ASN A 213 2.95 7.85 6.34
N GLU A 214 1.84 7.18 6.61
CA GLU A 214 1.31 6.96 7.94
C GLU A 214 1.44 5.49 8.32
N ASP A 215 1.89 5.23 9.54
CA ASP A 215 2.06 3.89 10.09
C ASP A 215 0.75 3.29 10.62
N HIS A 216 -0.22 4.15 11.01
CA HIS A 216 -1.48 3.74 11.63
C HIS A 216 -1.31 2.80 12.82
N GLN A 217 -0.28 3.05 13.64
CA GLN A 217 0.12 2.19 14.76
C GLN A 217 -1.05 1.91 15.70
N ASP A 218 -1.86 2.94 16.03
CA ASP A 218 -3.02 2.79 16.93
C ASP A 218 -4.02 1.75 16.41
N PHE A 219 -4.29 1.76 15.09
CA PHE A 219 -5.16 0.78 14.46
C PHE A 219 -4.55 -0.62 14.49
N ILE A 220 -3.26 -0.73 14.16
CA ILE A 220 -2.57 -2.02 14.10
C ILE A 220 -2.43 -2.61 15.51
N ASP A 221 -2.16 -1.80 16.52
CA ASP A 221 -2.11 -2.26 17.91
C ASP A 221 -3.48 -2.75 18.39
N ALA A 222 -4.55 -2.04 18.05
CA ALA A 222 -5.90 -2.42 18.47
C ALA A 222 -6.41 -3.70 17.80
N VAL A 223 -6.07 -3.92 16.52
CA VAL A 223 -6.60 -5.05 15.74
C VAL A 223 -5.68 -6.26 15.73
N PHE A 224 -4.35 -6.03 15.71
CA PHE A 224 -3.36 -7.08 15.47
C PHE A 224 -2.32 -7.19 16.58
N LYS A 225 -2.04 -6.10 17.31
CA LYS A 225 -1.00 -6.02 18.34
C LYS A 225 0.36 -6.52 17.86
N THR A 226 0.76 -6.08 16.69
CA THR A 226 2.02 -6.45 16.06
C THR A 226 2.79 -5.20 15.62
N GLN A 227 4.06 -5.39 15.27
CA GLN A 227 4.86 -4.28 14.76
C GLN A 227 4.45 -3.93 13.34
N VAL A 228 4.38 -2.63 13.07
CA VAL A 228 4.14 -2.10 11.73
C VAL A 228 5.44 -2.10 10.96
N PRO A 229 5.47 -2.62 9.72
CA PRO A 229 6.57 -2.34 8.83
C PRO A 229 6.71 -0.83 8.60
N MET A 230 7.93 -0.32 8.58
CA MET A 230 8.19 1.11 8.37
C MET A 230 7.48 1.60 7.10
N PRO A 231 6.69 2.70 7.17
CA PRO A 231 6.00 3.26 6.00
C PRO A 231 6.96 3.66 4.89
N ALA A 232 6.53 3.53 3.64
CA ALA A 232 7.38 3.80 2.47
C ALA A 232 7.99 5.22 2.45
N GLY A 233 7.26 6.21 2.96
CA GLY A 233 7.79 7.58 3.10
C GLY A 233 8.90 7.67 4.13
N ALA A 234 8.71 7.03 5.30
CA ALA A 234 9.73 6.96 6.33
C ALA A 234 10.95 6.16 5.87
N GLN A 235 10.77 5.08 5.10
CA GLN A 235 11.89 4.34 4.49
C GLN A 235 12.77 5.23 3.62
N GLN A 236 12.16 6.12 2.82
CA GLN A 236 12.90 7.06 1.98
C GLN A 236 13.69 8.07 2.81
N GLU A 237 13.05 8.68 3.82
CA GLU A 237 13.69 9.65 4.71
C GLU A 237 14.85 9.00 5.47
N THR A 238 14.62 7.84 6.09
CA THR A 238 15.65 7.09 6.81
C THR A 238 16.81 6.70 5.88
N PHE A 239 16.51 6.26 4.65
CA PHE A 239 17.56 5.95 3.67
C PHE A 239 18.41 7.18 3.33
N ILE A 240 17.78 8.34 3.11
CA ILE A 240 18.51 9.60 2.87
C ILE A 240 19.40 9.95 4.07
N ASP A 241 18.89 9.79 5.29
CA ASP A 241 19.65 10.08 6.51
C ASP A 241 20.83 9.12 6.69
N VAL A 242 20.64 7.82 6.41
CA VAL A 242 21.74 6.83 6.41
C VAL A 242 22.81 7.21 5.39
N MET A 243 22.41 7.46 4.14
CA MET A 243 23.35 7.83 3.07
C MET A 243 24.10 9.12 3.39
N THR A 244 23.42 10.14 3.90
CA THR A 244 24.03 11.42 4.23
C THR A 244 24.97 11.29 5.43
N GLY A 245 24.56 10.53 6.45
CA GLY A 245 25.34 10.35 7.67
C GLY A 245 26.60 9.50 7.52
N THR A 246 26.57 8.51 6.61
CA THR A 246 27.70 7.59 6.40
C THR A 246 28.66 8.08 5.31
N LEU A 247 28.16 8.71 4.25
CA LEU A 247 28.99 9.11 3.11
C LEU A 247 29.52 10.56 3.17
N ASP A 248 28.88 11.43 3.99
CA ASP A 248 29.27 12.84 4.17
C ASP A 248 29.67 13.52 2.85
N LYS A 249 30.95 13.86 2.69
CA LYS A 249 31.48 14.56 1.49
C LYS A 249 31.54 13.69 0.24
N GLU A 250 31.52 12.38 0.37
CA GLU A 250 31.54 11.43 -0.74
C GLU A 250 30.17 11.23 -1.36
N CYS A 251 29.09 11.67 -0.69
CA CYS A 251 27.74 11.71 -1.26
C CYS A 251 27.69 12.72 -2.43
N SER A 252 28.27 12.35 -3.55
CA SER A 252 28.35 13.17 -4.76
C SER A 252 27.14 12.95 -5.68
N LEU A 253 26.85 13.94 -6.55
CA LEU A 253 25.82 13.76 -7.57
C LEU A 253 26.07 12.53 -8.43
N SER A 254 27.33 12.31 -8.84
CA SER A 254 27.72 11.16 -9.67
C SER A 254 27.46 9.82 -8.98
N LEU A 255 27.76 9.71 -7.67
CA LEU A 255 27.44 8.52 -6.88
C LEU A 255 25.92 8.29 -6.82
N MET A 256 25.14 9.31 -6.48
CA MET A 256 23.69 9.19 -6.37
C MET A 256 23.03 8.92 -7.72
N GLN A 257 23.58 9.42 -8.81
CA GLN A 257 23.14 9.05 -10.17
C GLN A 257 23.40 7.58 -10.46
N GLY A 258 24.57 7.06 -10.08
CA GLY A 258 24.91 5.65 -10.24
C GLY A 258 23.98 4.74 -9.44
N VAL A 259 23.84 4.98 -8.15
CA VAL A 259 22.93 4.25 -7.26
C VAL A 259 21.48 4.27 -7.79
N HIS A 260 20.99 5.46 -8.16
CA HIS A 260 19.65 5.60 -8.72
C HIS A 260 19.48 4.79 -10.01
N THR A 261 20.45 4.84 -10.91
CA THR A 261 20.43 4.12 -12.19
C THR A 261 20.41 2.62 -11.97
N GLU A 262 21.25 2.08 -11.08
CA GLU A 262 21.28 0.65 -10.77
C GLU A 262 19.98 0.17 -10.15
N LEU A 263 19.43 0.91 -9.18
CA LEU A 263 18.14 0.58 -8.58
C LEU A 263 17.00 0.62 -9.61
N MET A 264 17.00 1.59 -10.52
CA MET A 264 16.04 1.66 -11.62
C MET A 264 16.18 0.48 -12.59
N GLU A 265 17.40 0.05 -12.88
CA GLU A 265 17.64 -1.13 -13.71
C GLU A 265 17.11 -2.41 -13.04
N ARG A 266 17.39 -2.61 -11.75
CA ARG A 266 16.83 -3.74 -10.97
C ARG A 266 15.31 -3.72 -11.00
N ILE A 267 14.66 -2.56 -10.84
CA ILE A 267 13.19 -2.41 -10.95
C ILE A 267 12.70 -2.79 -12.36
N SER A 268 13.39 -2.37 -13.41
CA SER A 268 13.01 -2.65 -14.80
C SER A 268 13.13 -4.13 -15.13
N VAL A 269 14.26 -4.75 -14.81
CA VAL A 269 14.51 -6.19 -14.98
C VAL A 269 13.48 -7.03 -14.24
N HIS A 270 13.20 -6.69 -12.97
CA HIS A 270 12.17 -7.37 -12.18
C HIS A 270 10.78 -7.24 -12.81
N LYS A 271 10.44 -6.07 -13.35
CA LYS A 271 9.16 -5.86 -14.02
C LYS A 271 9.05 -6.68 -15.31
N GLU A 272 10.13 -6.82 -16.07
CA GLU A 272 10.19 -7.60 -17.31
C GLU A 272 10.17 -9.11 -17.05
N SER A 273 10.83 -9.58 -15.99
CA SER A 273 10.84 -10.99 -15.57
C SER A 273 9.45 -11.49 -15.17
N ARG A 274 8.54 -10.56 -14.80
CA ARG A 274 7.22 -10.87 -14.25
C ARG A 274 7.27 -11.78 -13.02
N ASP A 275 8.35 -11.66 -12.25
CA ASP A 275 8.46 -12.36 -10.98
C ASP A 275 7.28 -11.95 -10.08
N PRO A 276 6.57 -12.90 -9.47
CA PRO A 276 5.48 -12.60 -8.55
C PRO A 276 5.95 -12.07 -7.20
N GLU A 277 7.17 -12.45 -6.77
CA GLU A 277 7.72 -12.00 -5.51
C GLU A 277 8.04 -10.50 -5.57
N PRO A 278 7.90 -9.75 -4.47
CA PRO A 278 8.31 -8.35 -4.43
C PRO A 278 9.83 -8.23 -4.62
N LEU A 279 10.26 -7.24 -5.40
CA LEU A 279 11.67 -6.89 -5.46
C LEU A 279 12.09 -6.27 -4.13
N SER A 280 13.09 -6.82 -3.50
CA SER A 280 13.73 -6.31 -2.29
C SER A 280 15.23 -6.20 -2.46
N ILE A 281 15.84 -5.38 -1.65
CA ILE A 281 17.29 -5.23 -1.48
C ILE A 281 17.61 -5.30 0.02
N SER A 282 18.61 -6.06 0.36
CA SER A 282 19.13 -6.17 1.72
C SER A 282 20.14 -5.04 2.02
N PRO A 283 20.53 -4.84 3.29
CA PRO A 283 21.64 -3.97 3.64
C PRO A 283 22.96 -4.34 2.93
N GLU A 284 23.24 -5.64 2.77
CA GLU A 284 24.40 -6.15 2.03
C GLU A 284 24.34 -5.77 0.55
N ASP A 285 23.18 -5.93 -0.12
CA ASP A 285 23.00 -5.51 -1.51
C ASP A 285 23.27 -4.01 -1.68
N MET A 286 22.88 -3.20 -0.69
CA MET A 286 23.13 -1.76 -0.72
C MET A 286 24.62 -1.46 -0.60
N ALA A 287 25.36 -2.14 0.27
CA ALA A 287 26.81 -1.99 0.37
C ALA A 287 27.50 -2.36 -0.95
N GLU A 288 27.09 -3.46 -1.59
CA GLU A 288 27.61 -3.87 -2.90
C GLU A 288 27.34 -2.80 -3.97
N ILE A 289 26.14 -2.24 -4.02
CA ILE A 289 25.81 -1.14 -4.96
C ILE A 289 26.73 0.06 -4.72
N LEU A 290 26.98 0.44 -3.48
CA LEU A 290 27.86 1.56 -3.14
C LEU A 290 29.30 1.31 -3.58
N GLU A 291 29.84 0.11 -3.32
CA GLU A 291 31.17 -0.29 -3.77
C GLU A 291 31.31 -0.27 -5.29
N ASN A 292 30.31 -0.77 -6.02
CA ASN A 292 30.26 -0.74 -7.49
C ASN A 292 30.33 0.69 -8.05
N HIS A 293 29.89 1.67 -7.28
CA HIS A 293 29.92 3.09 -7.65
C HIS A 293 31.09 3.89 -7.01
N GLY A 294 32.07 3.18 -6.45
CA GLY A 294 33.34 3.76 -6.04
C GLY A 294 33.42 4.23 -4.59
N VAL A 295 32.47 3.85 -3.75
CA VAL A 295 32.55 4.03 -2.29
C VAL A 295 33.58 3.03 -1.74
N SER A 296 34.34 3.44 -0.73
CA SER A 296 35.29 2.55 -0.08
C SER A 296 34.60 1.43 0.69
N ALA A 297 35.21 0.24 0.78
CA ALA A 297 34.64 -0.90 1.54
C ALA A 297 34.37 -0.52 2.99
N GLU A 298 35.20 0.30 3.64
CA GLU A 298 34.96 0.77 5.01
C GLU A 298 33.68 1.59 5.15
N GLN A 299 33.39 2.46 4.19
CA GLN A 299 32.18 3.28 4.19
C GLN A 299 30.94 2.49 3.76
N ALA A 300 31.10 1.53 2.84
CA ALA A 300 30.01 0.63 2.44
C ALA A 300 29.58 -0.25 3.62
N GLU A 301 30.54 -0.80 4.38
CA GLU A 301 30.30 -1.55 5.61
C GLU A 301 29.61 -0.68 6.69
N ALA A 302 30.07 0.56 6.87
CA ALA A 302 29.43 1.50 7.81
C ALA A 302 27.98 1.85 7.38
N CYS A 303 27.72 1.93 6.08
CA CYS A 303 26.37 2.13 5.56
C CYS A 303 25.48 0.89 5.79
N GLU A 304 26.03 -0.32 5.59
CA GLU A 304 25.35 -1.58 5.87
C GLU A 304 24.96 -1.70 7.35
N GLU A 305 25.93 -1.46 8.26
CA GLU A 305 25.66 -1.48 9.71
C GLU A 305 24.56 -0.47 10.08
N LYS A 306 24.64 0.75 9.53
CA LYS A 306 23.64 1.79 9.79
C LYS A 306 22.28 1.43 9.22
N CYS A 307 22.24 0.81 8.04
CA CYS A 307 20.99 0.27 7.48
C CYS A 307 20.38 -0.81 8.39
N ARG A 308 21.18 -1.71 8.94
CA ARG A 308 20.73 -2.74 9.88
C ARG A 308 20.20 -2.15 11.20
N GLU A 309 20.86 -1.10 11.70
CA GLU A 309 20.38 -0.39 12.91
C GLU A 309 19.01 0.26 12.69
N GLU A 310 18.83 0.96 11.58
CA GLU A 310 17.62 1.77 11.34
C GLU A 310 16.45 0.96 10.78
N PHE A 311 16.71 -0.03 9.93
CA PHE A 311 15.67 -0.84 9.28
C PHE A 311 15.47 -2.23 9.90
N GLY A 312 16.45 -2.72 10.66
CA GLY A 312 16.47 -4.06 11.25
C GLY A 312 17.48 -5.00 10.58
N GLU A 313 17.91 -6.02 11.32
CA GLU A 313 18.94 -6.99 10.88
C GLU A 313 18.58 -7.71 9.58
N ASP A 314 17.33 -8.13 9.44
CA ASP A 314 16.81 -8.86 8.27
C ASP A 314 15.96 -7.95 7.37
N ALA A 315 16.31 -6.67 7.28
CA ALA A 315 15.52 -5.72 6.53
C ALA A 315 15.55 -5.99 5.03
N GLU A 316 14.37 -6.03 4.44
CA GLU A 316 14.13 -6.18 3.01
C GLU A 316 13.47 -4.91 2.48
N LEU A 317 14.24 -4.03 1.85
CA LEU A 317 13.77 -2.74 1.39
C LEU A 317 13.31 -2.82 -0.07
N SER A 318 12.14 -2.26 -0.36
CA SER A 318 11.72 -2.11 -1.76
C SER A 318 12.48 -0.95 -2.41
N PRO A 319 13.20 -1.15 -3.52
CA PRO A 319 13.88 -0.06 -4.22
C PRO A 319 12.94 1.10 -4.56
N ALA A 320 11.68 0.82 -4.89
CA ALA A 320 10.68 1.84 -5.20
C ALA A 320 10.23 2.69 -3.99
N ASN A 321 10.60 2.30 -2.77
CA ASN A 321 10.34 3.08 -1.55
C ASN A 321 11.51 4.00 -1.21
N ILE A 322 12.73 3.67 -1.61
CA ILE A 322 13.93 4.43 -1.27
C ILE A 322 14.35 5.42 -2.36
N ILE A 323 13.93 5.21 -3.63
CA ILE A 323 14.13 6.18 -4.71
C ILE A 323 12.80 6.62 -5.32
N ASP A 324 12.75 7.84 -5.87
CA ASP A 324 11.64 8.26 -6.73
C ASP A 324 11.81 7.64 -8.12
N SER A 325 11.08 6.53 -8.39
CA SER A 325 11.15 5.81 -9.66
C SER A 325 10.47 6.54 -10.84
N ARG A 326 9.89 7.71 -10.61
CA ARG A 326 9.21 8.51 -11.64
C ARG A 326 9.98 9.75 -12.04
N HIS A 327 10.74 10.32 -11.09
CA HIS A 327 11.43 11.58 -11.31
C HIS A 327 12.75 11.55 -10.56
N PHE A 328 13.82 11.94 -11.23
CA PHE A 328 15.08 12.31 -10.60
C PHE A 328 15.07 13.81 -10.34
N LYS A 329 14.98 14.22 -9.07
CA LYS A 329 14.81 15.61 -8.67
C LYS A 329 16.11 16.19 -8.14
N LEU A 330 16.45 17.35 -8.66
CA LEU A 330 17.56 18.18 -8.18
C LEU A 330 17.00 19.52 -7.75
N GLU A 331 17.33 19.95 -6.56
CA GLU A 331 16.84 21.22 -6.02
C GLU A 331 18.01 22.07 -5.53
N THR A 332 17.98 23.33 -5.93
CA THR A 332 18.74 24.41 -5.30
C THR A 332 17.75 25.36 -4.62
N PRO A 333 18.17 26.30 -3.77
CA PRO A 333 17.26 27.27 -3.16
C PRO A 333 16.35 28.00 -4.16
N GLU A 334 16.83 28.22 -5.39
CA GLU A 334 16.12 29.00 -6.41
C GLU A 334 15.59 28.20 -7.58
N VAL A 335 16.09 26.95 -7.80
CA VAL A 335 15.79 26.18 -9.01
C VAL A 335 15.44 24.74 -8.67
N LYS A 336 14.37 24.26 -9.25
CA LYS A 336 13.97 22.85 -9.20
C LYS A 336 14.08 22.24 -10.60
N ILE A 337 14.79 21.14 -10.70
CA ILE A 337 14.99 20.39 -11.93
C ILE A 337 14.37 19.00 -11.71
N SER A 338 13.53 18.57 -12.64
CA SER A 338 12.99 17.21 -12.66
C SER A 338 13.39 16.54 -13.96
N VAL A 339 14.07 15.42 -13.86
CA VAL A 339 14.59 14.65 -14.99
C VAL A 339 13.89 13.30 -15.04
N ASP A 340 13.60 12.82 -16.25
CA ASP A 340 13.13 11.45 -16.44
C ASP A 340 14.21 10.47 -15.95
N PRO A 341 13.89 9.48 -15.11
CA PRO A 341 14.85 8.54 -14.56
C PRO A 341 15.71 7.81 -15.60
N GLN A 342 15.22 7.62 -16.82
CA GLN A 342 15.98 7.01 -17.90
C GLN A 342 17.04 7.95 -18.49
N HIS A 343 16.96 9.25 -18.21
CA HIS A 343 17.82 10.29 -18.76
C HIS A 343 18.68 11.00 -17.71
N VAL A 344 18.84 10.40 -16.54
CA VAL A 344 19.66 10.97 -15.43
C VAL A 344 21.10 11.22 -15.87
N HIS A 345 21.64 10.39 -16.76
CA HIS A 345 22.98 10.52 -17.32
C HIS A 345 23.21 11.82 -18.12
N LEU A 346 22.14 12.51 -18.53
CA LEU A 346 22.25 13.80 -19.23
C LEU A 346 22.59 14.96 -18.29
N VAL A 347 22.49 14.76 -16.99
CA VAL A 347 22.80 15.80 -16.00
C VAL A 347 24.27 15.72 -15.64
N GLU A 348 25.03 16.74 -15.98
CA GLU A 348 26.44 16.84 -15.68
C GLU A 348 26.73 17.96 -14.69
N THR A 349 27.82 17.84 -13.95
CA THR A 349 28.36 18.96 -13.14
C THR A 349 29.69 19.41 -13.68
N ARG A 350 29.90 20.73 -13.80
CA ARG A 350 31.17 21.30 -14.19
C ARG A 350 31.54 22.53 -13.35
N VAL A 351 32.81 22.74 -13.19
CA VAL A 351 33.35 23.97 -12.61
C VAL A 351 33.82 24.87 -13.77
N ILE A 352 33.19 26.01 -13.94
CA ILE A 352 33.50 27.00 -14.95
C ILE A 352 33.85 28.31 -14.23
N ASP A 353 35.04 28.83 -14.44
CA ASP A 353 35.53 30.07 -13.79
C ASP A 353 35.39 30.06 -12.26
N GLY A 354 35.62 28.88 -11.62
CA GLY A 354 35.56 28.72 -10.18
C GLY A 354 34.13 28.58 -9.61
N ARG A 355 33.08 28.58 -10.45
CA ARG A 355 31.71 28.35 -10.08
C ARG A 355 31.24 26.95 -10.47
N ARG A 356 30.41 26.32 -9.62
CA ARG A 356 29.81 25.01 -9.90
C ARG A 356 28.53 25.19 -10.69
N TYR A 357 28.37 24.42 -11.75
CA TYR A 357 27.19 24.41 -12.60
C TYR A 357 26.63 23.00 -12.72
N ILE A 358 25.30 22.93 -12.83
CA ILE A 358 24.59 21.76 -13.32
C ILE A 358 24.28 22.05 -14.78
N LEU A 359 24.69 21.16 -15.67
CA LEU A 359 24.54 21.29 -17.12
C LEU A 359 23.58 20.23 -17.64
N ILE A 360 22.71 20.64 -18.54
CA ILE A 360 21.76 19.76 -19.23
C ILE A 360 21.92 20.03 -20.72
N PRO A 361 22.19 19.02 -21.58
CA PRO A 361 22.26 19.19 -23.03
C PRO A 361 20.93 19.71 -23.59
N ALA A 362 20.98 20.66 -24.47
CA ALA A 362 19.82 21.29 -25.08
C ALA A 362 19.77 21.12 -26.62
N ASP A 363 20.53 20.16 -27.16
CA ASP A 363 20.67 19.92 -28.61
C ASP A 363 19.33 19.59 -29.30
N ASN A 364 18.38 19.03 -28.55
CA ASN A 364 17.06 18.66 -29.06
C ASN A 364 16.01 19.80 -28.96
N GLY A 365 16.45 21.01 -28.63
CA GLY A 365 15.60 22.16 -28.47
C GLY A 365 15.12 22.39 -27.04
N VAL A 366 14.65 23.58 -26.77
CA VAL A 366 14.08 24.00 -25.48
C VAL A 366 12.70 24.61 -25.69
N GLU A 367 11.80 24.28 -24.83
CA GLU A 367 10.46 24.89 -24.78
C GLU A 367 10.30 25.74 -23.53
N LEU A 368 9.84 26.97 -23.71
CA LEU A 368 9.44 27.87 -22.64
C LEU A 368 7.90 28.04 -22.66
N ASN A 369 7.21 27.51 -21.65
CA ASN A 369 5.74 27.57 -21.57
C ASN A 369 5.01 27.07 -22.83
N GLY A 370 5.56 26.00 -23.46
CA GLY A 370 5.02 25.42 -24.69
C GLY A 370 5.44 26.11 -25.98
N MET A 371 6.35 27.09 -25.92
CA MET A 371 6.94 27.72 -27.10
C MET A 371 8.38 27.24 -27.29
N SER A 372 8.71 26.75 -28.48
CA SER A 372 10.10 26.43 -28.85
C SER A 372 10.94 27.71 -28.88
N VAL A 373 12.07 27.69 -28.16
CA VAL A 373 13.03 28.80 -28.11
C VAL A 373 14.39 28.36 -28.58
N SER A 374 15.12 29.23 -29.27
CA SER A 374 16.52 29.00 -29.60
C SER A 374 17.40 29.40 -28.42
N ILE A 375 18.48 28.63 -28.21
CA ILE A 375 19.55 28.95 -27.27
C ILE A 375 20.74 29.39 -28.11
N ASP A 376 21.25 30.59 -27.85
CA ASP A 376 22.45 31.14 -28.51
C ASP A 376 23.74 30.71 -27.81
#